data_f2420c1219ed073b751accf1a1b7351d
#
_entry.id   f2420c1219ed073b751accf1a1b7351d
#
_cell.length_a   1.000
_cell.length_b   1.000
_cell.length_c   1.000
_cell.angle_alpha   90.00
_cell.angle_beta   90.00
_cell.angle_gamma   90.00
#
_symmetry.space_group_name_H-M   'P 1'
#
loop_
_entity.id
_entity.type
_entity.pdbx_description
1 polymer ?
#
loop_
_entity_poly.entity_id
_entity_poly.type
_entity_poly.pdbx_seq_one_letter_code
_entity_poly.pdbx_strand_id
1 'polypeptide(L)'
;MTMMLDKFLQNRALALFAAMLVAVFAHADTDAVAQDEVLLKNGSRILGTVTSSRNGVVTIDTDFAGTIDVHLDQIKSVNTLEPVVILLADETVERDSSLVITEEELVLSEPGQSYPLDDLKVLNPEPWEMGQGYRWTGSLGFALVRQRGNTDTDELDYKLESKWRSVEDRYTLQASGETDEADGTKTADNWRVSGKYDYFLEDPNYVGMLVQAEKDKFQDLDLRYLVGPYFGRQFYDEPVFSLQGELGFSYVSEEYNLADDDEYGASNWSIQASSDYLGGNSSLYFNQNGIWNLKDTS
;
A
#
# COMPACT_ATOMS: atom_id res chain seq x y z
N MET A 1 -20.47 13.10 -72.43
CA MET A 1 -21.16 12.03 -71.65
C MET A 1 -20.45 11.69 -70.35
N THR A 2 -19.18 11.93 -70.22
CA THR A 2 -18.36 11.60 -69.03
C THR A 2 -18.59 12.58 -67.87
N MET A 3 -18.88 13.85 -68.08
CA MET A 3 -19.02 14.91 -67.10
C MET A 3 -20.35 14.88 -66.30
N MET A 4 -21.40 14.21 -66.82
CA MET A 4 -22.67 14.02 -66.14
C MET A 4 -22.62 12.84 -65.12
N LEU A 5 -21.79 11.86 -65.36
CA LEU A 5 -21.68 10.66 -64.55
C LEU A 5 -20.95 10.96 -63.25
N ASP A 6 -19.92 11.85 -63.27
CA ASP A 6 -19.16 12.25 -62.10
C ASP A 6 -19.97 13.07 -61.07
N LYS A 7 -20.83 13.97 -61.52
CA LYS A 7 -21.74 14.73 -60.66
C LYS A 7 -22.81 13.85 -59.98
N PHE A 8 -23.24 12.78 -60.63
CA PHE A 8 -24.23 11.87 -60.08
C PHE A 8 -23.64 10.94 -59.00
N LEU A 9 -22.39 10.54 -59.18
CA LEU A 9 -21.64 9.74 -58.21
C LEU A 9 -21.22 10.57 -56.97
N GLN A 10 -20.81 11.83 -57.16
CA GLN A 10 -20.47 12.72 -56.03
C GLN A 10 -21.67 13.06 -55.14
N ASN A 11 -22.87 13.26 -55.75
CA ASN A 11 -24.07 13.55 -54.95
C ASN A 11 -24.59 12.33 -54.17
N ARG A 12 -24.38 11.10 -54.68
CA ARG A 12 -24.75 9.88 -53.94
C ARG A 12 -23.77 9.56 -52.81
N ALA A 13 -22.47 9.82 -53.00
CA ALA A 13 -21.46 9.65 -51.98
C ALA A 13 -21.67 10.65 -50.82
N LEU A 14 -22.06 11.91 -51.13
CA LEU A 14 -22.36 12.91 -50.12
C LEU A 14 -23.64 12.61 -49.35
N ALA A 15 -24.66 12.06 -50.00
CA ALA A 15 -25.91 11.66 -49.35
C ALA A 15 -25.74 10.40 -48.47
N LEU A 16 -24.89 9.46 -48.85
CA LEU A 16 -24.55 8.30 -48.03
C LEU A 16 -23.69 8.66 -46.85
N PHE A 17 -22.79 9.65 -46.98
CA PHE A 17 -21.97 10.13 -45.84
C PHE A 17 -22.82 10.94 -44.84
N ALA A 18 -23.78 11.74 -45.31
CA ALA A 18 -24.72 12.46 -44.45
C ALA A 18 -25.69 11.52 -43.72
N ALA A 19 -26.12 10.43 -44.38
CA ALA A 19 -27.00 9.42 -43.75
C ALA A 19 -26.21 8.57 -42.74
N MET A 20 -24.92 8.34 -42.94
CA MET A 20 -24.07 7.61 -42.02
C MET A 20 -23.71 8.48 -40.76
N LEU A 21 -23.60 9.80 -40.92
CA LEU A 21 -23.37 10.72 -39.83
C LEU A 21 -24.59 10.90 -38.91
N VAL A 22 -25.80 10.78 -39.45
CA VAL A 22 -27.05 10.88 -38.68
C VAL A 22 -27.34 9.59 -37.92
N ALA A 23 -26.87 8.42 -38.42
CA ALA A 23 -27.07 7.15 -37.74
C ALA A 23 -26.14 6.96 -36.51
N VAL A 24 -25.05 7.74 -36.40
CA VAL A 24 -24.12 7.69 -35.22
C VAL A 24 -24.62 8.49 -34.03
N PHE A 25 -25.58 9.40 -34.22
CA PHE A 25 -26.13 10.20 -33.11
C PHE A 25 -27.45 9.66 -32.52
N ALA A 26 -27.94 8.51 -32.97
CA ALA A 26 -29.25 7.99 -32.56
C ALA A 26 -29.20 6.81 -31.57
N HIS A 27 -28.04 6.52 -30.96
CA HIS A 27 -27.94 5.52 -29.87
C HIS A 27 -27.05 6.06 -28.76
N ALA A 28 -27.42 7.18 -28.22
CA ALA A 28 -27.09 7.53 -26.85
C ALA A 28 -28.37 7.31 -26.01
N ASP A 29 -28.83 6.04 -25.94
CA ASP A 29 -29.47 5.61 -24.73
C ASP A 29 -28.37 5.66 -23.67
N THR A 30 -28.30 6.77 -22.95
CA THR A 30 -27.73 6.80 -21.62
C THR A 30 -28.67 5.94 -20.78
N ASP A 31 -28.47 4.62 -20.80
CA ASP A 31 -28.79 3.84 -19.63
C ASP A 31 -28.06 4.54 -18.50
N ALA A 32 -28.82 5.25 -17.66
CA ALA A 32 -28.30 5.76 -16.41
C ALA A 32 -27.84 4.52 -15.67
N VAL A 33 -26.52 4.28 -15.67
CA VAL A 33 -25.93 3.18 -14.92
C VAL A 33 -26.39 3.42 -13.49
N ALA A 34 -27.16 2.47 -12.98
CA ALA A 34 -27.61 2.53 -11.61
C ALA A 34 -26.36 2.61 -10.74
N GLN A 35 -26.24 3.67 -9.94
CA GLN A 35 -25.08 3.94 -9.10
C GLN A 35 -25.48 3.80 -7.64
N ASP A 36 -24.52 3.38 -6.82
CA ASP A 36 -24.71 3.38 -5.37
C ASP A 36 -24.96 4.81 -4.87
N GLU A 37 -25.67 4.91 -3.78
CA GLU A 37 -26.02 6.19 -3.16
C GLU A 37 -25.46 6.28 -1.75
N VAL A 38 -24.66 7.31 -1.49
CA VAL A 38 -24.17 7.66 -0.16
C VAL A 38 -24.75 8.98 0.25
N LEU A 39 -25.56 8.98 1.32
CA LEU A 39 -26.15 10.17 1.91
C LEU A 39 -25.35 10.58 3.15
N LEU A 40 -24.89 11.82 3.19
CA LEU A 40 -24.15 12.35 4.33
C LEU A 40 -25.08 13.00 5.38
N LYS A 41 -24.60 13.08 6.62
CA LYS A 41 -25.33 13.75 7.73
C LYS A 41 -25.61 15.23 7.48
N ASN A 42 -24.79 15.90 6.68
CA ASN A 42 -25.01 17.29 6.26
C ASN A 42 -26.06 17.46 5.15
N GLY A 43 -26.65 16.34 4.66
CA GLY A 43 -27.63 16.31 3.58
C GLY A 43 -27.05 16.22 2.17
N SER A 44 -25.73 16.18 2.00
CA SER A 44 -25.10 15.96 0.70
C SER A 44 -25.31 14.53 0.23
N ARG A 45 -25.48 14.35 -1.07
CA ARG A 45 -25.68 13.07 -1.72
C ARG A 45 -24.55 12.82 -2.71
N ILE A 46 -23.91 11.67 -2.60
CA ILE A 46 -22.85 11.21 -3.48
C ILE A 46 -23.39 10.03 -4.26
N LEU A 47 -23.22 10.06 -5.58
CA LEU A 47 -23.53 8.97 -6.49
C LEU A 47 -22.19 8.44 -7.05
N GLY A 48 -22.02 7.13 -7.05
CA GLY A 48 -20.81 6.45 -7.52
C GLY A 48 -20.88 4.97 -7.23
N THR A 49 -19.75 4.30 -7.27
CA THR A 49 -19.61 2.90 -6.87
C THR A 49 -18.89 2.82 -5.54
N VAL A 50 -19.51 2.23 -4.53
CA VAL A 50 -18.87 1.98 -3.24
C VAL A 50 -17.90 0.82 -3.39
N THR A 51 -16.61 1.14 -3.46
CA THR A 51 -15.57 0.16 -3.74
C THR A 51 -15.09 -0.58 -2.50
N SER A 52 -15.03 0.10 -1.36
CA SER A 52 -14.63 -0.52 -0.09
C SER A 52 -15.03 0.31 1.13
N SER A 53 -15.02 -0.35 2.29
CA SER A 53 -14.98 0.33 3.59
C SER A 53 -13.94 -0.34 4.47
N ARG A 54 -13.00 0.44 5.03
CA ARG A 54 -11.93 -0.03 5.92
C ARG A 54 -11.62 1.02 6.97
N ASN A 55 -11.39 0.60 8.20
CA ASN A 55 -10.99 1.48 9.31
C ASN A 55 -11.90 2.73 9.45
N GLY A 56 -13.20 2.53 9.27
CA GLY A 56 -14.17 3.64 9.38
C GLY A 56 -14.16 4.65 8.21
N VAL A 57 -13.53 4.29 7.07
CA VAL A 57 -13.53 5.09 5.85
C VAL A 57 -14.17 4.32 4.72
N VAL A 58 -15.14 4.94 4.04
CA VAL A 58 -15.82 4.42 2.85
C VAL A 58 -15.20 5.05 1.62
N THR A 59 -14.71 4.23 0.70
CA THR A 59 -14.13 4.66 -0.57
C THR A 59 -15.18 4.53 -1.68
N ILE A 60 -15.38 5.61 -2.42
CA ILE A 60 -16.41 5.72 -3.48
C ILE A 60 -15.71 6.17 -4.76
N ASP A 61 -15.90 5.43 -5.83
CA ASP A 61 -15.47 5.84 -7.17
C ASP A 61 -16.58 6.61 -7.88
N THR A 62 -16.30 7.85 -8.26
CA THR A 62 -17.28 8.78 -8.85
C THR A 62 -16.84 9.23 -10.23
N ASP A 63 -17.79 9.38 -11.15
CA ASP A 63 -17.53 9.84 -12.53
C ASP A 63 -17.01 11.29 -12.58
N PHE A 64 -17.38 12.12 -11.58
CA PHE A 64 -17.11 13.55 -11.61
C PHE A 64 -15.87 13.98 -10.80
N ALA A 65 -15.44 13.17 -9.83
CA ALA A 65 -14.33 13.52 -8.93
C ALA A 65 -13.27 12.40 -8.81
N GLY A 66 -13.46 11.26 -9.51
CA GLY A 66 -12.64 10.06 -9.30
C GLY A 66 -12.92 9.44 -7.93
N THR A 67 -11.94 8.79 -7.37
CA THR A 67 -12.06 8.13 -6.05
C THR A 67 -12.05 9.16 -4.93
N ILE A 68 -13.04 9.08 -4.05
CA ILE A 68 -13.17 9.91 -2.86
C ILE A 68 -13.33 9.04 -1.62
N ASP A 69 -12.77 9.50 -0.50
CA ASP A 69 -12.85 8.86 0.80
C ASP A 69 -13.76 9.66 1.73
N VAL A 70 -14.69 8.98 2.38
CA VAL A 70 -15.65 9.58 3.31
C VAL A 70 -15.61 8.81 4.62
N HIS A 71 -15.42 9.51 5.73
CA HIS A 71 -15.50 8.91 7.05
C HIS A 71 -16.90 8.39 7.35
N LEU A 72 -17.00 7.18 7.88
CA LEU A 72 -18.25 6.49 8.17
C LEU A 72 -19.12 7.29 9.16
N ASP A 73 -18.51 8.00 10.12
CA ASP A 73 -19.17 8.86 11.08
C ASP A 73 -19.87 10.08 10.44
N GLN A 74 -19.51 10.46 9.21
CA GLN A 74 -20.15 11.52 8.43
C GLN A 74 -21.28 10.99 7.54
N ILE A 75 -21.39 9.67 7.42
CA ILE A 75 -22.40 9.01 6.58
C ILE A 75 -23.68 8.81 7.38
N LYS A 76 -24.79 9.15 6.76
CA LYS A 76 -26.14 8.89 7.28
C LYS A 76 -26.67 7.54 6.76
N SER A 77 -26.45 7.27 5.47
CA SER A 77 -26.80 5.98 4.87
C SER A 77 -25.99 5.70 3.62
N VAL A 78 -25.76 4.42 3.37
CA VAL A 78 -25.22 3.87 2.12
C VAL A 78 -26.25 2.90 1.56
N ASN A 79 -26.47 2.93 0.27
CA ASN A 79 -27.32 1.97 -0.44
C ASN A 79 -26.52 1.48 -1.67
N THR A 80 -26.13 0.20 -1.66
CA THR A 80 -25.46 -0.41 -2.79
C THR A 80 -26.48 -1.12 -3.68
N LEU A 81 -26.33 -0.97 -4.98
CA LEU A 81 -27.19 -1.61 -5.97
C LEU A 81 -26.66 -2.97 -6.41
N GLU A 82 -25.33 -3.08 -6.48
CA GLU A 82 -24.67 -4.34 -6.80
C GLU A 82 -24.38 -5.13 -5.53
N PRO A 83 -24.37 -6.48 -5.64
CA PRO A 83 -23.98 -7.34 -4.53
C PRO A 83 -22.55 -7.03 -4.07
N VAL A 84 -22.37 -6.97 -2.76
CA VAL A 84 -21.08 -6.72 -2.10
C VAL A 84 -20.67 -7.92 -1.25
N VAL A 85 -19.40 -7.98 -0.90
CA VAL A 85 -18.85 -8.92 0.08
C VAL A 85 -18.57 -8.17 1.36
N ILE A 86 -18.99 -8.74 2.50
CA ILE A 86 -18.84 -8.13 3.81
C ILE A 86 -18.04 -9.07 4.70
N LEU A 87 -17.00 -8.55 5.32
CA LEU A 87 -16.25 -9.21 6.38
C LEU A 87 -16.65 -8.57 7.71
N LEU A 88 -17.17 -9.36 8.62
CA LEU A 88 -17.56 -8.93 9.96
C LEU A 88 -16.41 -9.08 10.97
N ALA A 89 -16.57 -8.47 12.13
CA ALA A 89 -15.57 -8.49 13.21
C ALA A 89 -15.31 -9.90 13.77
N ASP A 90 -16.27 -10.78 13.70
CA ASP A 90 -16.16 -12.21 14.08
C ASP A 90 -15.57 -13.10 12.96
N GLU A 91 -15.05 -12.50 11.88
CA GLU A 91 -14.49 -13.13 10.69
C GLU A 91 -15.53 -13.84 9.79
N THR A 92 -16.81 -13.67 10.06
CA THR A 92 -17.87 -14.12 9.16
C THR A 92 -17.83 -13.32 7.85
N VAL A 93 -17.92 -14.04 6.72
CA VAL A 93 -17.96 -13.46 5.38
C VAL A 93 -19.35 -13.65 4.78
N GLU A 94 -20.07 -12.54 4.60
CA GLU A 94 -21.35 -12.51 3.88
C GLU A 94 -21.12 -12.10 2.42
N ARG A 95 -21.81 -12.75 1.50
CA ARG A 95 -21.61 -12.56 0.05
C ARG A 95 -22.93 -12.36 -0.66
N ASP A 96 -22.84 -11.74 -1.83
CA ASP A 96 -23.92 -11.65 -2.81
C ASP A 96 -25.18 -10.91 -2.33
N SER A 97 -25.03 -9.97 -1.40
CA SER A 97 -26.12 -9.13 -0.91
C SER A 97 -25.92 -7.68 -1.26
N SER A 98 -26.95 -7.01 -1.77
CA SER A 98 -26.94 -5.56 -1.75
C SER A 98 -27.13 -5.08 -0.31
N LEU A 99 -26.47 -3.97 0.00
CA LEU A 99 -26.26 -3.49 1.34
C LEU A 99 -26.94 -2.15 1.57
N VAL A 100 -27.65 -2.02 2.69
CA VAL A 100 -28.09 -0.74 3.23
C VAL A 100 -27.38 -0.53 4.57
N ILE A 101 -26.54 0.49 4.66
CA ILE A 101 -25.95 0.97 5.91
C ILE A 101 -26.76 2.14 6.41
N THR A 102 -27.12 2.11 7.68
CA THR A 102 -27.71 3.21 8.42
C THR A 102 -26.77 3.68 9.53
N GLU A 103 -27.16 4.67 10.32
CA GLU A 103 -26.32 5.16 11.44
C GLU A 103 -26.04 4.10 12.51
N GLU A 104 -26.86 3.05 12.64
CA GLU A 104 -26.77 2.08 13.72
C GLU A 104 -26.63 0.63 13.20
N GLU A 105 -27.15 0.35 12.00
CA GLU A 105 -27.29 -1.01 11.49
C GLU A 105 -26.82 -1.13 10.03
N LEU A 106 -26.34 -2.31 9.74
CA LEU A 106 -26.01 -2.83 8.44
C LEU A 106 -27.08 -3.86 8.07
N VAL A 107 -27.84 -3.62 7.00
CA VAL A 107 -28.94 -4.50 6.57
C VAL A 107 -28.59 -5.10 5.22
N LEU A 108 -28.59 -6.43 5.15
CA LEU A 108 -28.43 -7.19 3.92
C LEU A 108 -29.79 -7.41 3.27
N SER A 109 -29.89 -7.17 1.97
CA SER A 109 -31.14 -7.35 1.23
C SER A 109 -31.59 -8.79 1.15
N GLU A 110 -30.65 -9.73 1.08
CA GLU A 110 -30.89 -11.17 1.16
C GLU A 110 -29.79 -11.80 2.05
N PRO A 111 -30.11 -12.57 3.08
CA PRO A 111 -31.42 -13.10 3.48
C PRO A 111 -32.25 -12.18 4.42
N GLY A 112 -32.04 -10.87 4.41
CA GLY A 112 -32.73 -9.93 5.31
C GLY A 112 -32.17 -9.92 6.73
N GLN A 113 -30.87 -10.17 6.86
CA GLN A 113 -30.16 -10.12 8.14
C GLN A 113 -29.68 -8.69 8.42
N SER A 114 -29.71 -8.30 9.68
CA SER A 114 -29.11 -7.05 10.14
C SER A 114 -28.02 -7.33 11.16
N TYR A 115 -26.98 -6.51 11.10
CA TYR A 115 -25.85 -6.52 12.01
C TYR A 115 -25.64 -5.12 12.57
N PRO A 116 -25.12 -4.98 13.81
CA PRO A 116 -24.64 -3.68 14.27
C PRO A 116 -23.59 -3.11 13.33
N LEU A 117 -23.60 -1.80 13.12
CA LEU A 117 -22.62 -1.17 12.24
C LEU A 117 -21.18 -1.35 12.75
N ASP A 118 -21.00 -1.44 14.06
CA ASP A 118 -19.71 -1.68 14.69
C ASP A 118 -19.12 -3.07 14.37
N ASP A 119 -19.94 -4.00 13.91
CA ASP A 119 -19.49 -5.34 13.47
C ASP A 119 -18.93 -5.32 12.04
N LEU A 120 -19.07 -4.23 11.28
CA LEU A 120 -18.50 -4.10 9.96
C LEU A 120 -16.97 -3.91 10.04
N LYS A 121 -16.21 -4.94 9.68
CA LYS A 121 -14.75 -4.88 9.59
C LYS A 121 -14.29 -4.33 8.24
N VAL A 122 -14.75 -4.95 7.15
CA VAL A 122 -14.40 -4.56 5.78
C VAL A 122 -15.56 -4.80 4.83
N LEU A 123 -15.83 -3.84 3.96
CA LEU A 123 -16.69 -3.97 2.79
C LEU A 123 -15.83 -4.24 1.56
N ASN A 124 -16.18 -5.24 0.76
CA ASN A 124 -15.41 -5.74 -0.39
C ASN A 124 -13.95 -6.04 -0.02
N PRO A 125 -13.71 -7.00 0.91
CA PRO A 125 -12.38 -7.39 1.31
C PRO A 125 -11.57 -7.97 0.15
N GLU A 126 -10.28 -7.66 0.12
CA GLU A 126 -9.34 -8.33 -0.78
C GLU A 126 -9.18 -9.80 -0.38
N PRO A 127 -8.80 -10.71 -1.30
CA PRO A 127 -8.66 -12.14 -0.98
C PRO A 127 -7.78 -12.44 0.23
N TRP A 128 -6.69 -11.69 0.42
CA TRP A 128 -5.79 -11.87 1.56
C TRP A 128 -6.43 -11.51 2.91
N GLU A 129 -7.38 -10.55 2.94
CA GLU A 129 -8.14 -10.18 4.15
C GLU A 129 -9.11 -11.28 4.59
N MET A 130 -9.47 -12.16 3.65
CA MET A 130 -10.28 -13.38 3.88
C MET A 130 -9.44 -14.63 4.08
N GLY A 131 -8.14 -14.49 4.39
CA GLY A 131 -7.22 -15.62 4.56
C GLY A 131 -6.80 -16.32 3.27
N GLN A 132 -6.99 -15.70 2.10
CA GLN A 132 -6.67 -16.29 0.79
C GLN A 132 -5.44 -15.63 0.17
N GLY A 133 -4.26 -16.21 0.42
CA GLY A 133 -3.02 -15.75 -0.18
C GLY A 133 -2.41 -14.52 0.50
N TYR A 134 -1.65 -13.76 -0.27
CA TYR A 134 -0.87 -12.62 0.23
C TYR A 134 -1.15 -11.36 -0.58
N ARG A 135 -1.23 -10.24 0.12
CA ARG A 135 -1.08 -8.92 -0.50
C ARG A 135 0.40 -8.63 -0.67
N TRP A 136 0.80 -8.35 -1.89
CA TRP A 136 2.15 -7.92 -2.19
C TRP A 136 2.22 -6.40 -2.33
N THR A 137 3.22 -5.79 -1.68
CA THR A 137 3.60 -4.39 -1.86
C THR A 137 5.09 -4.29 -2.04
N GLY A 138 5.57 -3.35 -2.83
CA GLY A 138 6.99 -3.17 -3.05
C GLY A 138 7.34 -1.75 -3.46
N SER A 139 8.57 -1.36 -3.15
CA SER A 139 9.16 -0.09 -3.58
C SER A 139 10.58 -0.31 -4.07
N LEU A 140 10.97 0.41 -5.09
CA LEU A 140 12.32 0.46 -5.63
C LEU A 140 12.72 1.91 -5.78
N GLY A 141 13.79 2.30 -5.09
CA GLY A 141 14.45 3.58 -5.25
C GLY A 141 15.82 3.38 -5.90
N PHE A 142 16.17 4.28 -6.79
CA PHE A 142 17.46 4.29 -7.46
C PHE A 142 17.87 5.74 -7.72
N ALA A 143 19.07 6.11 -7.33
CA ALA A 143 19.65 7.40 -7.61
C ALA A 143 21.04 7.25 -8.23
N LEU A 144 21.29 7.95 -9.32
CA LEU A 144 22.58 8.04 -9.98
C LEU A 144 22.93 9.52 -10.16
N VAL A 145 24.03 9.94 -9.55
CA VAL A 145 24.55 11.28 -9.69
C VAL A 145 25.92 11.21 -10.37
N ARG A 146 26.10 12.02 -11.39
CA ARG A 146 27.37 12.14 -12.08
C ARG A 146 27.70 13.61 -12.28
N GLN A 147 28.76 14.05 -11.65
CA GLN A 147 29.26 15.42 -11.75
C GLN A 147 30.64 15.42 -12.38
N ARG A 148 30.91 16.42 -13.21
CA ARG A 148 32.22 16.62 -13.87
C ARG A 148 32.61 18.07 -13.74
N GLY A 149 33.83 18.32 -13.31
CA GLY A 149 34.32 19.70 -13.10
C GLY A 149 35.69 19.75 -12.44
N ASN A 150 35.82 20.56 -11.39
CA ASN A 150 37.05 20.61 -10.60
C ASN A 150 37.27 19.34 -9.77
N THR A 151 36.17 18.64 -9.45
CA THR A 151 36.12 17.31 -8.85
C THR A 151 35.13 16.48 -9.65
N ASP A 152 35.53 15.32 -10.08
CA ASP A 152 34.65 14.36 -10.74
C ASP A 152 34.03 13.46 -9.70
N THR A 153 32.68 13.43 -9.63
CA THR A 153 31.94 12.61 -8.66
C THR A 153 30.97 11.69 -9.37
N ASP A 154 30.96 10.41 -8.98
CA ASP A 154 30.00 9.40 -9.38
C ASP A 154 29.38 8.81 -8.10
N GLU A 155 28.04 8.89 -7.94
CA GLU A 155 27.29 8.38 -6.79
C GLU A 155 26.20 7.45 -7.28
N LEU A 156 26.05 6.32 -6.62
CA LEU A 156 25.02 5.31 -6.89
C LEU A 156 24.37 4.86 -5.58
N ASP A 157 23.09 5.18 -5.42
CA ASP A 157 22.27 4.69 -4.33
C ASP A 157 21.18 3.77 -4.84
N TYR A 158 20.85 2.72 -4.08
CA TYR A 158 19.69 1.88 -4.34
C TYR A 158 19.01 1.45 -3.05
N LYS A 159 17.69 1.34 -3.11
CA LYS A 159 16.86 0.83 -2.02
C LYS A 159 15.71 0.02 -2.60
N LEU A 160 15.52 -1.19 -2.09
CA LEU A 160 14.42 -2.09 -2.44
C LEU A 160 13.71 -2.51 -1.16
N GLU A 161 12.40 -2.53 -1.21
CA GLU A 161 11.56 -3.18 -0.22
C GLU A 161 10.51 -4.03 -0.94
N SER A 162 10.27 -5.24 -0.44
CA SER A 162 9.23 -6.13 -0.91
C SER A 162 8.57 -6.78 0.30
N LYS A 163 7.24 -6.69 0.38
CA LYS A 163 6.46 -7.13 1.51
C LYS A 163 5.29 -7.98 1.03
N TRP A 164 5.11 -9.13 1.65
CA TRP A 164 3.98 -10.04 1.46
C TRP A 164 3.26 -10.17 2.80
N ARG A 165 1.99 -9.80 2.85
CA ARG A 165 1.17 -9.84 4.05
C ARG A 165 -0.05 -10.72 3.85
N SER A 166 -0.28 -11.65 4.77
CA SER A 166 -1.54 -12.38 4.97
C SER A 166 -2.23 -11.91 6.25
N VAL A 167 -3.34 -12.55 6.62
CA VAL A 167 -4.01 -12.32 7.90
C VAL A 167 -3.12 -12.81 9.07
N GLU A 168 -2.39 -13.91 8.87
CA GLU A 168 -1.64 -14.57 9.94
C GLU A 168 -0.18 -14.13 10.01
N ASP A 169 0.43 -13.73 8.87
CA ASP A 169 1.87 -13.49 8.80
C ASP A 169 2.27 -12.42 7.79
N ARG A 170 3.55 -12.03 7.88
CA ARG A 170 4.14 -11.07 6.96
C ARG A 170 5.61 -11.42 6.69
N TYR A 171 5.99 -11.44 5.42
CA TYR A 171 7.38 -11.49 4.98
C TYR A 171 7.79 -10.10 4.50
N THR A 172 8.98 -9.66 4.91
CA THR A 172 9.56 -8.41 4.43
C THR A 172 11.00 -8.68 3.98
N LEU A 173 11.31 -8.30 2.75
CA LEU A 173 12.66 -8.31 2.21
C LEU A 173 13.08 -6.87 1.93
N GLN A 174 14.25 -6.48 2.41
CA GLN A 174 14.84 -5.16 2.16
C GLN A 174 16.27 -5.32 1.67
N ALA A 175 16.65 -4.46 0.73
CA ALA A 175 18.02 -4.32 0.27
C ALA A 175 18.33 -2.84 0.04
N SER A 176 19.51 -2.41 0.45
CA SER A 176 20.01 -1.06 0.19
C SER A 176 21.51 -1.08 0.02
N GLY A 177 22.04 -0.09 -0.68
CA GLY A 177 23.48 0.10 -0.79
C GLY A 177 23.82 1.41 -1.47
N GLU A 178 25.07 1.79 -1.30
CA GLU A 178 25.65 3.02 -1.76
C GLU A 178 27.05 2.76 -2.31
N THR A 179 27.39 3.37 -3.42
CA THR A 179 28.74 3.36 -3.98
C THR A 179 29.06 4.73 -4.52
N ASP A 180 30.02 5.40 -3.89
CA ASP A 180 30.45 6.74 -4.27
C ASP A 180 31.94 6.74 -4.65
N GLU A 181 32.27 7.59 -5.60
CA GLU A 181 33.63 7.79 -6.10
C GLU A 181 33.88 9.28 -6.35
N ALA A 182 34.99 9.79 -5.88
CA ALA A 182 35.45 11.14 -6.14
C ALA A 182 36.89 11.09 -6.72
N ASP A 183 37.08 11.69 -7.89
CA ASP A 183 38.36 11.75 -8.62
C ASP A 183 39.02 10.35 -8.77
N GLY A 184 38.20 9.32 -9.08
CA GLY A 184 38.66 7.94 -9.26
C GLY A 184 38.95 7.18 -7.96
N THR A 185 38.63 7.77 -6.80
CA THR A 185 38.81 7.14 -5.49
C THR A 185 37.45 6.88 -4.87
N LYS A 186 37.16 5.63 -4.46
CA LYS A 186 35.94 5.29 -3.75
C LYS A 186 35.88 6.01 -2.41
N THR A 187 34.71 6.60 -2.11
CA THR A 187 34.41 7.32 -0.87
C THR A 187 33.31 6.65 -0.06
N ALA A 188 32.43 5.87 -0.72
CA ALA A 188 31.49 4.94 -0.07
C ALA A 188 31.42 3.63 -0.84
N ASP A 189 31.25 2.51 -0.13
CA ASP A 189 31.05 1.17 -0.72
C ASP A 189 30.42 0.28 0.36
N ASN A 190 29.09 0.33 0.44
CA ASN A 190 28.33 -0.40 1.44
C ASN A 190 27.08 -1.03 0.84
N TRP A 191 26.61 -2.10 1.46
CA TRP A 191 25.32 -2.71 1.20
C TRP A 191 24.75 -3.39 2.44
N ARG A 192 23.41 -3.48 2.47
CA ARG A 192 22.66 -4.22 3.50
C ARG A 192 21.51 -4.96 2.85
N VAL A 193 21.30 -6.21 3.25
CA VAL A 193 20.14 -7.03 2.91
C VAL A 193 19.55 -7.58 4.19
N SER A 194 18.23 -7.49 4.35
CA SER A 194 17.53 -8.07 5.48
C SER A 194 16.26 -8.77 5.06
N GLY A 195 15.94 -9.85 5.77
CA GLY A 195 14.71 -10.61 5.67
C GLY A 195 14.04 -10.68 7.03
N LYS A 196 12.76 -10.41 7.10
CA LYS A 196 11.93 -10.52 8.30
C LYS A 196 10.77 -11.45 8.04
N TYR A 197 10.43 -12.26 9.02
CA TYR A 197 9.20 -13.02 9.09
C TYR A 197 8.47 -12.63 10.36
N ASP A 198 7.23 -12.17 10.27
CA ASP A 198 6.35 -11.82 11.37
C ASP A 198 5.19 -12.79 11.41
N TYR A 199 4.85 -13.28 12.58
CA TYR A 199 3.65 -14.04 12.87
C TYR A 199 2.76 -13.22 13.80
N PHE A 200 1.53 -12.92 13.36
CA PHE A 200 0.59 -12.11 14.12
C PHE A 200 -0.03 -12.96 15.22
N LEU A 201 0.00 -12.44 16.44
CA LEU A 201 -0.70 -12.96 17.59
C LEU A 201 -2.09 -12.33 17.67
N GLU A 202 -2.65 -12.20 18.87
CA GLU A 202 -3.80 -11.32 19.04
C GLU A 202 -3.40 -9.87 18.77
N ASP A 203 -4.17 -9.21 17.88
CA ASP A 203 -3.97 -7.81 17.55
C ASP A 203 -3.85 -6.94 18.82
N PRO A 204 -2.90 -6.03 18.91
CA PRO A 204 -1.97 -5.53 17.88
C PRO A 204 -0.54 -6.12 17.94
N ASN A 205 -0.34 -7.32 18.47
CA ASN A 205 0.97 -7.88 18.79
C ASN A 205 1.41 -8.91 17.74
N TYR A 206 2.74 -9.01 17.53
CA TYR A 206 3.36 -10.03 16.69
C TYR A 206 4.73 -10.45 17.22
N VAL A 207 5.17 -11.62 16.81
CA VAL A 207 6.53 -12.11 17.02
C VAL A 207 7.19 -12.35 15.68
N GLY A 208 8.49 -12.18 15.62
CA GLY A 208 9.17 -12.36 14.36
C GLY A 208 10.61 -12.84 14.50
N MET A 209 11.20 -13.07 13.32
CA MET A 209 12.58 -13.41 13.14
C MET A 209 13.21 -12.44 12.14
N LEU A 210 14.36 -11.88 12.49
CA LEU A 210 15.19 -11.05 11.62
C LEU A 210 16.43 -11.79 11.22
N VAL A 211 16.76 -11.73 9.94
CA VAL A 211 18.06 -12.12 9.37
C VAL A 211 18.58 -10.94 8.57
N GLN A 212 19.81 -10.52 8.83
CA GLN A 212 20.44 -9.40 8.11
C GLN A 212 21.88 -9.75 7.77
N ALA A 213 22.31 -9.30 6.61
CA ALA A 213 23.71 -9.29 6.21
C ALA A 213 24.04 -7.88 5.70
N GLU A 214 25.23 -7.39 6.08
CA GLU A 214 25.71 -6.08 5.63
C GLU A 214 27.23 -6.06 5.50
N LYS A 215 27.69 -5.14 4.67
CA LYS A 215 29.11 -4.84 4.45
C LYS A 215 29.27 -3.34 4.39
N ASP A 216 30.34 -2.84 4.98
CA ASP A 216 30.75 -1.43 4.87
C ASP A 216 32.28 -1.36 4.84
N LYS A 217 32.82 -1.19 3.64
CA LYS A 217 34.24 -1.15 3.41
C LYS A 217 34.96 0.00 4.11
N PHE A 218 34.25 1.12 4.36
CA PHE A 218 34.84 2.31 5.00
C PHE A 218 34.77 2.25 6.52
N GLN A 219 34.00 1.32 7.08
CA GLN A 219 33.99 0.97 8.49
C GLN A 219 34.85 -0.26 8.81
N ASP A 220 35.74 -0.67 7.90
CA ASP A 220 36.54 -1.89 7.99
C ASP A 220 35.73 -3.19 8.07
N LEU A 221 34.40 -3.12 7.89
CA LEU A 221 33.49 -4.23 8.00
C LEU A 221 33.42 -5.01 6.68
N ASP A 222 34.01 -6.20 6.64
CA ASP A 222 33.94 -7.07 5.47
C ASP A 222 32.57 -7.76 5.38
N LEU A 223 32.06 -8.24 6.52
CA LEU A 223 30.73 -8.82 6.60
C LEU A 223 30.21 -8.83 8.04
N ARG A 224 28.94 -8.43 8.20
CA ARG A 224 28.20 -8.59 9.45
C ARG A 224 26.94 -9.41 9.20
N TYR A 225 26.75 -10.45 9.99
CA TYR A 225 25.50 -11.19 10.05
C TYR A 225 24.79 -10.90 11.37
N LEU A 226 23.47 -10.75 11.27
CA LEU A 226 22.63 -10.62 12.42
C LEU A 226 21.43 -11.56 12.26
N VAL A 227 21.14 -12.36 13.28
CA VAL A 227 19.98 -13.23 13.31
C VAL A 227 19.40 -13.26 14.70
N GLY A 228 18.07 -13.11 14.81
CA GLY A 228 17.41 -13.18 16.11
C GLY A 228 15.91 -12.92 16.08
N PRO A 229 15.23 -13.42 17.13
CA PRO A 229 13.81 -13.18 17.36
C PRO A 229 13.57 -11.77 17.89
N TYR A 230 12.36 -11.29 17.64
CA TYR A 230 11.86 -10.06 18.22
C TYR A 230 10.36 -10.14 18.51
N PHE A 231 9.90 -9.29 19.40
CA PHE A 231 8.51 -8.99 19.65
C PHE A 231 8.19 -7.62 19.07
N GLY A 232 7.07 -7.49 18.40
CA GLY A 232 6.59 -6.26 17.83
C GLY A 232 5.16 -5.94 18.23
N ARG A 233 4.84 -4.65 18.21
CA ARG A 233 3.50 -4.14 18.45
C ARG A 233 3.18 -3.00 17.52
N GLN A 234 2.00 -3.06 16.91
CA GLN A 234 1.37 -1.96 16.18
C GLN A 234 0.61 -1.12 17.19
N PHE A 235 1.11 0.07 17.54
CA PHE A 235 0.47 0.96 18.53
C PHE A 235 -0.69 1.72 17.92
N TYR A 236 -0.52 2.16 16.66
CA TYR A 236 -1.52 2.86 15.87
C TYR A 236 -1.46 2.35 14.42
N ASP A 237 -2.60 2.10 13.83
CA ASP A 237 -2.77 1.70 12.41
C ASP A 237 -3.97 2.44 11.82
N GLU A 238 -3.95 3.77 11.95
CA GLU A 238 -4.98 4.67 11.47
C GLU A 238 -4.61 5.20 10.07
N PRO A 239 -5.58 5.56 9.22
CA PRO A 239 -5.31 6.08 7.87
C PRO A 239 -4.36 7.29 7.85
N VAL A 240 -4.40 8.12 8.91
CA VAL A 240 -3.61 9.35 9.01
C VAL A 240 -2.32 9.16 9.81
N PHE A 241 -2.24 8.12 10.66
CA PHE A 241 -1.10 7.89 11.54
C PHE A 241 -0.90 6.41 11.81
N SER A 242 0.32 5.93 11.57
CA SER A 242 0.77 4.58 11.91
C SER A 242 2.00 4.65 12.80
N LEU A 243 2.06 3.82 13.84
CA LEU A 243 3.21 3.69 14.73
C LEU A 243 3.39 2.24 15.12
N GLN A 244 4.56 1.69 14.84
CA GLN A 244 4.95 0.36 15.30
C GLN A 244 6.30 0.39 16.01
N GLY A 245 6.50 -0.52 16.96
CA GLY A 245 7.75 -0.70 17.67
C GLY A 245 8.10 -2.18 17.81
N GLU A 246 9.39 -2.47 17.75
CA GLU A 246 9.94 -3.82 17.86
C GLU A 246 11.10 -3.83 18.86
N LEU A 247 11.22 -4.91 19.62
CA LEU A 247 12.33 -5.14 20.52
C LEU A 247 12.74 -6.62 20.42
N GLY A 248 14.02 -6.89 20.27
CA GLY A 248 14.53 -8.24 20.08
C GLY A 248 15.91 -8.47 20.64
N PHE A 249 16.35 -9.71 20.50
CA PHE A 249 17.69 -10.14 20.80
C PHE A 249 18.27 -10.83 19.55
N SER A 250 19.52 -10.55 19.25
CA SER A 250 20.17 -11.11 18.08
C SER A 250 21.57 -11.64 18.43
N TYR A 251 21.94 -12.68 17.75
CA TYR A 251 23.34 -13.06 17.59
C TYR A 251 23.93 -12.25 16.45
N VAL A 252 25.09 -11.66 16.67
CA VAL A 252 25.83 -10.87 15.71
C VAL A 252 27.21 -11.48 15.53
N SER A 253 27.63 -11.64 14.28
CA SER A 253 28.99 -12.02 13.89
C SER A 253 29.52 -10.96 12.93
N GLU A 254 30.69 -10.43 13.23
CA GLU A 254 31.37 -9.38 12.47
C GLU A 254 32.74 -9.86 12.01
N GLU A 255 32.96 -9.79 10.72
CA GLU A 255 34.23 -10.07 10.07
C GLU A 255 34.83 -8.73 9.60
N TYR A 256 36.07 -8.46 9.99
CA TYR A 256 36.77 -7.23 9.67
C TYR A 256 37.94 -7.48 8.72
N ASN A 257 38.34 -6.48 7.93
CA ASN A 257 39.51 -6.62 7.05
C ASN A 257 40.82 -6.42 7.79
N LEU A 258 40.84 -5.57 8.82
CA LEU A 258 42.08 -5.21 9.55
C LEU A 258 41.98 -5.52 11.04
N ALA A 259 40.82 -5.37 11.67
CA ALA A 259 40.56 -5.67 13.08
C ALA A 259 40.29 -7.18 13.25
N ASP A 260 40.32 -7.63 14.50
CA ASP A 260 39.91 -9.00 14.84
C ASP A 260 38.41 -9.17 14.70
N ASP A 261 37.98 -10.33 14.24
CA ASP A 261 36.55 -10.68 14.14
C ASP A 261 35.91 -10.75 15.51
N ASP A 262 34.64 -10.37 15.63
CA ASP A 262 33.91 -10.40 16.91
C ASP A 262 32.53 -11.08 16.76
N GLU A 263 32.15 -11.76 17.84
CA GLU A 263 30.86 -12.42 17.96
C GLU A 263 30.23 -12.05 19.32
N TYR A 264 28.95 -11.63 19.30
CA TYR A 264 28.28 -11.22 20.51
C TYR A 264 26.76 -11.34 20.46
N GLY A 265 26.15 -11.38 21.63
CA GLY A 265 24.70 -11.17 21.76
C GLY A 265 24.38 -9.67 21.80
N ALA A 266 23.34 -9.28 21.11
CA ALA A 266 22.89 -7.90 21.07
C ALA A 266 21.39 -7.79 21.41
N SER A 267 20.97 -6.67 21.97
CA SER A 267 19.57 -6.25 21.89
C SER A 267 19.39 -5.35 20.66
N ASN A 268 18.29 -5.52 19.98
CA ASN A 268 17.93 -4.72 18.82
C ASN A 268 16.54 -4.13 18.99
N TRP A 269 16.31 -2.94 18.42
CA TRP A 269 15.01 -2.29 18.41
C TRP A 269 14.74 -1.62 17.08
N SER A 270 13.47 -1.44 16.78
CA SER A 270 12.98 -0.68 15.63
C SER A 270 11.77 0.14 16.04
N ILE A 271 11.72 1.39 15.63
CA ILE A 271 10.57 2.27 15.76
C ILE A 271 10.28 2.82 14.38
N GLN A 272 9.07 2.62 13.91
CA GLN A 272 8.61 3.12 12.62
C GLN A 272 7.32 3.91 12.82
N ALA A 273 7.27 5.11 12.26
CA ALA A 273 6.07 5.93 12.25
C ALA A 273 5.86 6.55 10.87
N SER A 274 4.62 6.69 10.48
CA SER A 274 4.23 7.45 9.29
C SER A 274 3.00 8.29 9.59
N SER A 275 2.88 9.43 8.93
CA SER A 275 1.74 10.31 9.09
C SER A 275 1.44 11.09 7.82
N ASP A 276 0.17 11.10 7.45
CA ASP A 276 -0.39 11.91 6.37
C ASP A 276 -1.17 13.12 6.92
N TYR A 277 -0.94 13.47 8.19
CA TYR A 277 -1.66 14.55 8.90
C TYR A 277 -1.58 15.92 8.22
N LEU A 278 -0.50 16.20 7.48
CA LEU A 278 -0.34 17.45 6.74
C LEU A 278 -1.30 17.55 5.54
N GLY A 279 -1.90 16.44 5.14
CA GLY A 279 -2.83 16.35 4.02
C GLY A 279 -2.20 16.61 2.66
N GLY A 280 -3.01 16.56 1.60
CA GLY A 280 -2.55 16.73 0.23
C GLY A 280 -1.60 15.60 -0.20
N ASN A 281 -0.48 15.96 -0.82
CA ASN A 281 0.54 15.02 -1.30
C ASN A 281 1.74 14.91 -0.33
N SER A 282 1.55 15.16 0.97
CA SER A 282 2.63 15.21 1.96
C SER A 282 2.52 14.07 2.95
N SER A 283 3.57 13.24 3.04
CA SER A 283 3.68 12.16 4.03
C SER A 283 4.96 12.36 4.85
N LEU A 284 4.86 12.14 6.15
CA LEU A 284 5.99 12.15 7.09
C LEU A 284 6.35 10.72 7.43
N TYR A 285 7.64 10.42 7.41
CA TYR A 285 8.18 9.12 7.79
C TYR A 285 9.26 9.28 8.86
N PHE A 286 9.19 8.43 9.88
CA PHE A 286 10.24 8.28 10.87
C PHE A 286 10.61 6.80 10.98
N ASN A 287 11.90 6.51 10.90
CA ASN A 287 12.42 5.16 11.05
C ASN A 287 13.71 5.21 11.87
N GLN A 288 13.73 4.51 13.02
CA GLN A 288 14.87 4.37 13.88
C GLN A 288 15.11 2.90 14.17
N ASN A 289 16.31 2.43 13.88
CA ASN A 289 16.78 1.09 14.23
C ASN A 289 18.04 1.22 15.08
N GLY A 290 18.24 0.30 16.00
CA GLY A 290 19.43 0.28 16.82
C GLY A 290 19.82 -1.13 17.25
N ILE A 291 21.11 -1.30 17.50
CA ILE A 291 21.73 -2.52 18.03
C ILE A 291 22.57 -2.10 19.22
N TRP A 292 22.42 -2.79 20.33
CA TRP A 292 23.24 -2.61 21.53
C TRP A 292 24.00 -3.91 21.80
N ASN A 293 25.34 -3.85 21.76
CA ASN A 293 26.21 -4.96 22.13
C ASN A 293 26.10 -5.22 23.63
N LEU A 294 25.68 -6.43 24.01
CA LEU A 294 25.53 -6.82 25.42
C LEU A 294 26.83 -7.22 26.11
N LYS A 295 27.90 -7.40 25.34
CA LYS A 295 29.25 -7.71 25.84
C LYS A 295 29.92 -6.44 26.40
N ASP A 296 29.62 -5.25 25.85
CA ASP A 296 30.21 -3.96 26.21
C ASP A 296 29.32 -3.19 27.21
N THR A 297 28.94 -3.79 28.29
CA THR A 297 28.15 -3.15 29.38
C THR A 297 29.00 -2.44 30.44
N SER A 298 30.21 -2.05 30.14
CA SER A 298 31.12 -1.34 31.07
C SER A 298 31.09 0.18 30.86
#